data_086acf4a47b4b7f442344c9e26e57ced
#
_entry.id   086acf4a47b4b7f442344c9e26e57ced
#
_cell.length_a   1.000
_cell.length_b   1.000
_cell.length_c   1.000
_cell.angle_alpha   90.00
_cell.angle_beta   90.00
_cell.angle_gamma   90.00
#
_symmetry.space_group_name_H-M   'P 1'
#
loop_
_entity.id
_entity.type
_entity.pdbx_description
1 polymer ?
#
loop_
_entity_poly.entity_id
_entity_poly.type
_entity_poly.pdbx_seq_one_letter_code
_entity_poly.pdbx_strand_id
1 'polypeptide(L)'
;MASIRTRKGSKFLLVDFMFMGQRCRETTNLLDNPANRKKLEKVIQKMEAEITLGIFDYKSYFPKSNKADELMALKERADTILSDTPLFGDFAKLWFDEKKLEWRPSYQIKVRIILEKYLMKHFGHRALTAINRADVLAFRASLAKVNHGKANNTLSATRINSIMMTLHMILEEASKRYKFENPSEDIKNLKLSKREIMPFSLSEVWLFINNVREDYKNYYTVRFFTGMRTSEIDGLLWQDIDFNRKEIHVRRALVEGELGEPKTLESTRDIAMSPWGI
;
A
#
# COMPACT_ATOMS: atom_id res chain seq x y z
N MET A 1 40.76 -2.21 -1.11
CA MET A 1 41.22 -1.64 -2.40
C MET A 1 40.58 -2.43 -3.53
N ALA A 2 39.97 -1.73 -4.46
CA ALA A 2 39.46 -2.35 -5.67
C ALA A 2 40.57 -2.60 -6.67
N SER A 3 40.42 -3.62 -7.52
CA SER A 3 41.41 -3.97 -8.54
C SER A 3 40.74 -4.32 -9.86
N ILE A 4 41.47 -4.01 -10.97
CA ILE A 4 41.04 -4.36 -12.32
C ILE A 4 41.65 -5.71 -12.68
N ARG A 5 40.79 -6.65 -13.06
CA ARG A 5 41.19 -8.01 -13.46
C ARG A 5 40.53 -8.40 -14.79
N THR A 6 40.98 -9.50 -15.35
CA THR A 6 40.31 -10.22 -16.42
C THR A 6 39.99 -11.62 -16.00
N ARG A 7 38.87 -12.16 -16.42
CA ARG A 7 38.52 -13.56 -16.18
C ARG A 7 39.20 -14.44 -17.27
N LYS A 8 39.74 -15.58 -16.90
CA LYS A 8 40.35 -16.53 -17.85
C LYS A 8 39.35 -16.86 -18.97
N GLY A 9 39.69 -16.57 -20.20
CA GLY A 9 38.81 -16.75 -21.37
C GLY A 9 37.86 -15.58 -21.69
N SER A 10 37.88 -14.48 -20.93
CA SER A 10 37.07 -13.29 -21.21
C SER A 10 37.96 -12.15 -21.75
N LYS A 11 37.44 -11.44 -22.76
CA LYS A 11 38.09 -10.23 -23.31
C LYS A 11 37.67 -8.93 -22.55
N PHE A 12 36.77 -9.06 -21.55
CA PHE A 12 36.23 -7.92 -20.81
C PHE A 12 36.93 -7.74 -19.48
N LEU A 13 37.07 -6.47 -19.08
CA LEU A 13 37.58 -6.09 -17.76
C LEU A 13 36.57 -6.40 -16.65
N LEU A 14 37.07 -6.79 -15.49
CA LEU A 14 36.33 -7.10 -14.29
C LEU A 14 36.83 -6.22 -13.15
N VAL A 15 35.91 -5.64 -12.37
CA VAL A 15 36.19 -4.91 -11.13
C VAL A 15 36.03 -5.88 -9.95
N ASP A 16 37.11 -6.04 -9.17
CA ASP A 16 37.13 -6.88 -7.97
C ASP A 16 37.33 -5.95 -6.76
N PHE A 17 36.35 -5.88 -5.87
CA PHE A 17 36.33 -4.96 -4.73
C PHE A 17 35.60 -5.54 -3.53
N MET A 18 35.76 -4.90 -2.37
CA MET A 18 35.03 -5.23 -1.16
C MET A 18 33.94 -4.22 -0.93
N PHE A 19 32.71 -4.69 -0.62
CA PHE A 19 31.59 -3.86 -0.21
C PHE A 19 30.77 -4.57 0.88
N MET A 20 30.47 -3.90 1.96
CA MET A 20 29.76 -4.47 3.12
C MET A 20 30.35 -5.78 3.64
N GLY A 21 31.69 -5.89 3.67
CA GLY A 21 32.39 -7.10 4.09
C GLY A 21 32.37 -8.26 3.08
N GLN A 22 31.69 -8.10 1.95
CA GLN A 22 31.62 -9.11 0.90
C GLN A 22 32.51 -8.76 -0.29
N ARG A 23 33.10 -9.79 -0.90
CA ARG A 23 33.87 -9.63 -2.12
C ARG A 23 32.97 -9.61 -3.33
N CYS A 24 32.98 -8.49 -4.05
CA CYS A 24 32.21 -8.23 -5.26
C CYS A 24 33.11 -8.33 -6.48
N ARG A 25 32.62 -9.01 -7.52
CA ARG A 25 33.30 -9.17 -8.81
C ARG A 25 32.33 -8.90 -9.94
N GLU A 26 32.44 -7.73 -10.52
CA GLU A 26 31.51 -7.26 -11.56
C GLU A 26 32.19 -7.13 -12.91
N THR A 27 31.65 -7.81 -13.92
CA THR A 27 32.18 -7.75 -15.29
C THR A 27 31.68 -6.49 -15.97
N THR A 28 32.60 -5.72 -16.57
CA THR A 28 32.24 -4.52 -17.34
C THR A 28 32.06 -4.87 -18.83
N ASN A 29 31.47 -3.95 -19.58
CA ASN A 29 31.40 -4.05 -21.04
C ASN A 29 32.67 -3.51 -21.75
N LEU A 30 33.74 -3.24 -21.00
CA LEU A 30 34.97 -2.67 -21.53
C LEU A 30 35.97 -3.77 -21.92
N LEU A 31 36.45 -3.76 -23.15
CA LEU A 31 37.50 -4.65 -23.60
C LEU A 31 38.82 -4.30 -22.89
N ASP A 32 39.64 -5.33 -22.64
CA ASP A 32 40.97 -5.15 -22.04
C ASP A 32 41.93 -4.48 -22.99
N ASN A 33 42.12 -3.19 -22.82
CA ASN A 33 43.12 -2.37 -23.47
C ASN A 33 43.61 -1.24 -22.55
N PRO A 34 44.79 -0.64 -22.79
CA PRO A 34 45.36 0.38 -21.91
C PRO A 34 44.46 1.60 -21.70
N ALA A 35 43.74 2.04 -22.74
CA ALA A 35 42.84 3.17 -22.67
C ALA A 35 41.63 2.91 -21.77
N ASN A 36 41.03 1.71 -21.87
CA ASN A 36 39.89 1.31 -21.03
C ASN A 36 40.32 1.05 -19.58
N ARG A 37 41.53 0.49 -19.36
CA ARG A 37 42.06 0.35 -17.99
C ARG A 37 42.19 1.72 -17.33
N LYS A 38 42.79 2.72 -18.01
CA LYS A 38 42.92 4.07 -17.46
C LYS A 38 41.58 4.76 -17.19
N LYS A 39 40.56 4.50 -18.02
CA LYS A 39 39.20 4.99 -17.77
C LYS A 39 38.59 4.32 -16.51
N LEU A 40 38.74 3.02 -16.43
CA LEU A 40 38.17 2.23 -15.34
C LEU A 40 38.85 2.54 -14.00
N GLU A 41 40.15 2.85 -13.99
CA GLU A 41 40.87 3.29 -12.78
C GLU A 41 40.27 4.55 -12.18
N LYS A 42 39.88 5.54 -12.99
CA LYS A 42 39.21 6.75 -12.53
C LYS A 42 37.84 6.45 -11.92
N VAL A 43 37.10 5.52 -12.54
CA VAL A 43 35.78 5.09 -12.00
C VAL A 43 35.95 4.37 -10.66
N ILE A 44 36.98 3.53 -10.54
CA ILE A 44 37.29 2.80 -9.30
C ILE A 44 37.68 3.77 -8.19
N GLN A 45 38.50 4.77 -8.47
CA GLN A 45 38.88 5.80 -7.47
C GLN A 45 37.65 6.54 -6.95
N LYS A 46 36.74 6.92 -7.84
CA LYS A 46 35.47 7.53 -7.45
C LYS A 46 34.61 6.58 -6.59
N MET A 47 34.48 5.34 -7.05
CA MET A 47 33.73 4.30 -6.33
C MET A 47 34.31 4.04 -4.93
N GLU A 48 35.63 3.95 -4.77
CA GLU A 48 36.27 3.75 -3.46
C GLU A 48 36.05 4.96 -2.53
N ALA A 49 36.10 6.17 -3.08
CA ALA A 49 35.76 7.37 -2.32
C ALA A 49 34.29 7.36 -1.83
N GLU A 50 33.36 6.99 -2.70
CA GLU A 50 31.93 6.89 -2.34
C GLU A 50 31.68 5.77 -1.33
N ILE A 51 32.36 4.64 -1.42
CA ILE A 51 32.32 3.55 -0.43
C ILE A 51 32.81 4.06 0.92
N THR A 52 33.93 4.80 0.94
CA THR A 52 34.52 5.35 2.17
C THR A 52 33.62 6.39 2.82
N LEU A 53 32.93 7.21 2.02
CA LEU A 53 31.96 8.22 2.47
C LEU A 53 30.58 7.63 2.82
N GLY A 54 30.34 6.33 2.59
CA GLY A 54 29.06 5.68 2.86
C GLY A 54 27.95 6.00 1.83
N ILE A 55 28.24 6.77 0.78
CA ILE A 55 27.25 7.22 -0.22
C ILE A 55 27.22 6.36 -1.50
N PHE A 56 28.01 5.26 -1.52
CA PHE A 56 28.07 4.38 -2.68
C PHE A 56 26.73 3.69 -2.96
N ASP A 57 26.25 3.85 -4.20
CA ASP A 57 25.07 3.15 -4.69
C ASP A 57 25.49 2.05 -5.69
N TYR A 58 25.40 0.81 -5.24
CA TYR A 58 25.81 -0.36 -6.04
C TYR A 58 25.04 -0.48 -7.36
N LYS A 59 23.75 -0.15 -7.36
CA LYS A 59 22.87 -0.30 -8.51
C LYS A 59 23.15 0.71 -9.61
N SER A 60 23.59 1.91 -9.25
CA SER A 60 23.99 2.95 -10.22
C SER A 60 25.24 2.56 -11.00
N TYR A 61 26.17 1.85 -10.37
CA TYR A 61 27.40 1.36 -11.02
C TYR A 61 27.21 0.04 -11.76
N PHE A 62 26.40 -0.87 -11.19
CA PHE A 62 26.19 -2.24 -11.69
C PHE A 62 24.71 -2.60 -11.82
N PRO A 63 23.95 -1.97 -12.73
CA PRO A 63 22.48 -2.13 -12.81
C PRO A 63 22.03 -3.53 -13.23
N LYS A 64 22.95 -4.36 -13.77
CA LYS A 64 22.67 -5.74 -14.20
C LYS A 64 23.15 -6.79 -13.19
N SER A 65 23.65 -6.39 -12.03
CA SER A 65 24.15 -7.31 -11.03
C SER A 65 23.01 -7.95 -10.23
N ASN A 66 22.99 -9.27 -10.16
CA ASN A 66 22.02 -10.01 -9.35
C ASN A 66 22.23 -9.83 -7.84
N LYS A 67 23.39 -9.27 -7.42
CA LYS A 67 23.73 -9.00 -6.02
C LYS A 67 23.34 -7.60 -5.56
N ALA A 68 22.95 -6.73 -6.48
CA ALA A 68 22.70 -5.33 -6.16
C ALA A 68 21.63 -5.16 -5.07
N ASP A 69 20.51 -5.86 -5.20
CA ASP A 69 19.39 -5.74 -4.26
C ASP A 69 19.74 -6.33 -2.88
N GLU A 70 20.48 -7.45 -2.84
CA GLU A 70 20.94 -8.08 -1.59
C GLU A 70 21.95 -7.18 -0.84
N LEU A 71 22.93 -6.63 -1.55
CA LEU A 71 23.97 -5.78 -0.96
C LEU A 71 23.41 -4.43 -0.50
N MET A 72 22.44 -3.88 -1.22
CA MET A 72 21.76 -2.66 -0.79
C MET A 72 20.92 -2.90 0.46
N ALA A 73 20.21 -4.03 0.54
CA ALA A 73 19.48 -4.41 1.76
C ALA A 73 20.41 -4.60 2.98
N LEU A 74 21.62 -5.15 2.77
CA LEU A 74 22.63 -5.26 3.83
C LEU A 74 23.13 -3.89 4.29
N LYS A 75 23.36 -2.94 3.35
CA LYS A 75 23.74 -1.58 3.68
C LYS A 75 22.65 -0.88 4.50
N GLU A 76 21.40 -0.96 4.06
CA GLU A 76 20.27 -0.36 4.77
C GLU A 76 20.11 -0.91 6.20
N ARG A 77 20.35 -2.22 6.38
CA ARG A 77 20.37 -2.85 7.73
C ARG A 77 21.52 -2.32 8.60
N ALA A 78 22.71 -2.17 8.02
CA ALA A 78 23.86 -1.63 8.74
C ALA A 78 23.64 -0.15 9.12
N ASP A 79 23.10 0.65 8.20
CA ASP A 79 22.75 2.05 8.44
C ASP A 79 21.66 2.17 9.54
N THR A 80 20.74 1.20 9.60
CA THR A 80 19.70 1.12 10.65
C THR A 80 20.30 0.82 12.02
N ILE A 81 21.30 -0.07 12.09
CA ILE A 81 21.99 -0.40 13.35
C ILE A 81 22.80 0.80 13.86
N LEU A 82 23.29 1.65 12.95
CA LEU A 82 24.03 2.88 13.28
C LEU A 82 23.10 4.08 13.52
N SER A 83 21.86 4.04 13.03
CA SER A 83 20.82 5.05 13.29
C SER A 83 19.90 4.56 14.41
N ASP A 84 19.54 5.42 15.36
CA ASP A 84 18.55 5.15 16.43
C ASP A 84 17.11 4.90 15.89
N THR A 85 16.95 4.67 14.57
CA THR A 85 15.65 4.51 13.94
C THR A 85 15.40 3.07 13.48
N PRO A 86 14.24 2.49 13.81
CA PRO A 86 13.89 1.11 13.42
C PRO A 86 13.66 0.97 11.92
N LEU A 87 13.59 -0.27 11.45
CA LEU A 87 13.10 -0.58 10.12
C LEU A 87 11.62 -0.19 9.99
N PHE A 88 11.23 0.24 8.80
CA PHE A 88 9.83 0.56 8.50
C PHE A 88 8.89 -0.59 8.88
N GLY A 89 9.27 -1.84 8.59
CA GLY A 89 8.42 -3.00 8.86
C GLY A 89 8.17 -3.24 10.34
N ASP A 90 9.16 -3.04 11.18
CA ASP A 90 9.02 -3.23 12.62
C ASP A 90 8.21 -2.09 13.24
N PHE A 91 8.49 -0.86 12.82
CA PHE A 91 7.70 0.29 13.23
C PHE A 91 6.23 0.20 12.76
N ALA A 92 5.99 -0.21 11.53
CA ALA A 92 4.64 -0.31 10.98
C ALA A 92 3.77 -1.35 11.73
N LYS A 93 4.36 -2.46 12.20
CA LYS A 93 3.67 -3.43 13.07
C LYS A 93 3.32 -2.82 14.43
N LEU A 94 4.29 -2.19 15.07
CA LEU A 94 4.08 -1.49 16.34
C LEU A 94 2.98 -0.43 16.20
N TRP A 95 3.08 0.43 15.20
CA TRP A 95 2.11 1.46 14.90
C TRP A 95 0.70 0.87 14.65
N PHE A 96 0.60 -0.23 13.92
CA PHE A 96 -0.68 -0.90 13.69
C PHE A 96 -1.28 -1.41 14.98
N ASP A 97 -0.48 -2.03 15.84
CA ASP A 97 -0.96 -2.59 17.13
C ASP A 97 -1.44 -1.50 18.08
N GLU A 98 -0.82 -0.34 18.07
CA GLU A 98 -1.25 0.82 18.85
C GLU A 98 -2.53 1.44 18.28
N LYS A 99 -2.58 1.66 16.96
CA LYS A 99 -3.68 2.36 16.30
C LYS A 99 -4.94 1.52 16.09
N LYS A 100 -4.83 0.19 16.05
CA LYS A 100 -6.00 -0.68 15.84
C LYS A 100 -7.09 -0.50 16.90
N LEU A 101 -6.74 -0.04 18.12
CA LEU A 101 -7.69 0.22 19.20
C LEU A 101 -8.68 1.36 18.87
N GLU A 102 -8.26 2.29 18.00
CA GLU A 102 -9.09 3.42 17.57
C GLU A 102 -10.02 3.05 16.39
N TRP A 103 -9.82 1.87 15.78
CA TRP A 103 -10.46 1.51 14.53
C TRP A 103 -11.50 0.42 14.65
N ARG A 104 -12.56 0.54 13.85
CA ARG A 104 -13.51 -0.54 13.66
C ARG A 104 -12.85 -1.76 12.99
N PRO A 105 -13.31 -3.00 13.27
CA PRO A 105 -12.73 -4.23 12.73
C PRO A 105 -12.55 -4.23 11.22
N SER A 106 -13.54 -3.76 10.46
CA SER A 106 -13.46 -3.68 8.98
C SER A 106 -12.35 -2.76 8.48
N TYR A 107 -12.04 -1.67 9.21
CA TYR A 107 -10.94 -0.77 8.85
C TYR A 107 -9.59 -1.38 9.22
N GLN A 108 -9.49 -2.09 10.36
CA GLN A 108 -8.29 -2.85 10.73
C GLN A 108 -7.91 -3.86 9.65
N ILE A 109 -8.87 -4.64 9.13
CA ILE A 109 -8.66 -5.59 8.03
C ILE A 109 -8.12 -4.87 6.80
N LYS A 110 -8.74 -3.75 6.43
CA LYS A 110 -8.30 -2.94 5.27
C LYS A 110 -6.85 -2.47 5.41
N VAL A 111 -6.48 -1.93 6.58
CA VAL A 111 -5.12 -1.43 6.85
C VAL A 111 -4.13 -2.59 6.87
N ARG A 112 -4.46 -3.71 7.50
CA ARG A 112 -3.61 -4.92 7.51
C ARG A 112 -3.31 -5.41 6.10
N ILE A 113 -4.31 -5.52 5.23
CA ILE A 113 -4.11 -5.90 3.82
C ILE A 113 -3.17 -4.92 3.11
N ILE A 114 -3.30 -3.61 3.36
CA ILE A 114 -2.42 -2.61 2.77
C ILE A 114 -0.97 -2.80 3.24
N LEU A 115 -0.78 -2.98 4.54
CA LEU A 115 0.53 -3.23 5.13
C LEU A 115 1.19 -4.46 4.49
N GLU A 116 0.54 -5.62 4.57
CA GLU A 116 1.13 -6.90 4.16
C GLU A 116 1.33 -6.99 2.64
N LYS A 117 0.34 -6.54 1.87
CA LYS A 117 0.35 -6.72 0.41
C LYS A 117 1.23 -5.71 -0.32
N TYR A 118 1.33 -4.48 0.21
CA TYR A 118 2.00 -3.38 -0.50
C TYR A 118 3.18 -2.80 0.26
N LEU A 119 2.98 -2.32 1.50
CA LEU A 119 3.98 -1.53 2.19
C LEU A 119 5.15 -2.35 2.70
N MET A 120 4.89 -3.51 3.32
CA MET A 120 5.93 -4.40 3.84
C MET A 120 6.84 -4.93 2.73
N LYS A 121 6.28 -5.21 1.56
CA LYS A 121 7.06 -5.68 0.40
C LYS A 121 8.01 -4.63 -0.17
N HIS A 122 7.64 -3.35 -0.06
CA HIS A 122 8.40 -2.28 -0.68
C HIS A 122 9.34 -1.57 0.30
N PHE A 123 8.87 -1.30 1.52
CA PHE A 123 9.60 -0.54 2.51
C PHE A 123 10.01 -1.34 3.74
N GLY A 124 9.50 -2.57 3.93
CA GLY A 124 9.63 -3.32 5.18
C GLY A 124 11.07 -3.48 5.70
N HIS A 125 12.03 -3.61 4.82
CA HIS A 125 13.45 -3.80 5.13
C HIS A 125 14.27 -2.50 5.18
N ARG A 126 13.66 -1.34 4.91
CA ARG A 126 14.34 -0.05 4.87
C ARG A 126 14.28 0.65 6.23
N ALA A 127 15.36 1.33 6.60
CA ALA A 127 15.35 2.25 7.74
C ALA A 127 14.36 3.39 7.51
N LEU A 128 13.66 3.84 8.54
CA LEU A 128 12.69 4.94 8.40
C LEU A 128 13.33 6.21 7.82
N THR A 129 14.52 6.56 8.30
CA THR A 129 15.30 7.73 7.83
C THR A 129 15.90 7.57 6.44
N ALA A 130 16.02 6.35 5.92
CA ALA A 130 16.49 6.09 4.57
C ALA A 130 15.40 6.22 3.48
N ILE A 131 14.14 6.38 3.89
CA ILE A 131 13.02 6.60 2.97
C ILE A 131 12.93 8.08 2.65
N ASN A 132 13.11 8.42 1.39
CA ASN A 132 13.03 9.80 0.92
C ASN A 132 11.80 10.05 0.04
N ARG A 133 11.53 11.32 -0.29
CA ARG A 133 10.39 11.73 -1.12
C ARG A 133 10.37 11.07 -2.49
N ALA A 134 11.53 10.87 -3.12
CA ALA A 134 11.62 10.22 -4.43
C ALA A 134 11.17 8.75 -4.36
N ASP A 135 11.52 8.04 -3.28
CA ASP A 135 11.07 6.66 -3.03
C ASP A 135 9.55 6.58 -2.91
N VAL A 136 8.93 7.50 -2.16
CA VAL A 136 7.47 7.55 -1.97
C VAL A 136 6.75 7.81 -3.29
N LEU A 137 7.28 8.71 -4.13
CA LEU A 137 6.73 9.00 -5.44
C LEU A 137 6.93 7.83 -6.42
N ALA A 138 8.10 7.19 -6.40
CA ALA A 138 8.39 6.00 -7.20
C ALA A 138 7.47 4.83 -6.81
N PHE A 139 7.23 4.63 -5.51
CA PHE A 139 6.27 3.64 -5.02
C PHE A 139 4.86 3.94 -5.55
N ARG A 140 4.37 5.18 -5.44
CA ARG A 140 3.07 5.56 -6.00
C ARG A 140 2.98 5.26 -7.50
N ALA A 141 4.02 5.57 -8.27
CA ALA A 141 4.08 5.29 -9.70
C ALA A 141 4.07 3.77 -9.99
N SER A 142 4.73 2.96 -9.15
CA SER A 142 4.72 1.50 -9.28
C SER A 142 3.33 0.92 -9.05
N LEU A 143 2.56 1.45 -8.10
CA LEU A 143 1.19 1.01 -7.84
C LEU A 143 0.27 1.15 -9.05
N ALA A 144 0.47 2.19 -9.88
CA ALA A 144 -0.30 2.38 -11.11
C ALA A 144 -0.04 1.30 -12.19
N LYS A 145 1.05 0.54 -12.05
CA LYS A 145 1.44 -0.56 -12.96
C LYS A 145 1.06 -1.94 -12.43
N VAL A 146 0.55 -2.03 -11.20
CA VAL A 146 0.16 -3.32 -10.60
C VAL A 146 -1.12 -3.81 -11.25
N ASN A 147 -1.03 -4.96 -11.94
CA ASN A 147 -2.20 -5.64 -12.47
C ASN A 147 -3.05 -6.23 -11.34
N HIS A 148 -4.34 -5.96 -11.37
CA HIS A 148 -5.30 -6.44 -10.38
C HIS A 148 -6.46 -7.18 -11.06
N GLY A 149 -6.65 -8.45 -10.67
CA GLY A 149 -7.72 -9.29 -11.17
C GLY A 149 -7.47 -9.93 -12.55
N LYS A 150 -8.45 -10.73 -13.00
CA LYS A 150 -8.36 -11.52 -14.26
C LYS A 150 -8.38 -10.67 -15.55
N ALA A 151 -8.81 -9.41 -15.46
CA ALA A 151 -9.02 -8.52 -16.62
C ALA A 151 -7.84 -7.54 -16.87
N ASN A 152 -6.64 -7.81 -16.38
CA ASN A 152 -5.46 -6.92 -16.51
C ASN A 152 -5.71 -5.45 -16.10
N ASN A 153 -6.68 -5.22 -15.24
CA ASN A 153 -6.99 -3.88 -14.75
C ASN A 153 -5.93 -3.41 -13.74
N THR A 154 -5.46 -2.21 -13.89
CA THR A 154 -4.57 -1.56 -12.93
C THR A 154 -5.34 -1.09 -11.68
N LEU A 155 -4.62 -0.80 -10.59
CA LEU A 155 -5.23 -0.27 -9.38
C LEU A 155 -5.91 1.09 -9.66
N SER A 156 -7.15 1.25 -9.18
CA SER A 156 -7.86 2.54 -9.28
C SER A 156 -7.18 3.65 -8.47
N ALA A 157 -7.36 4.90 -8.89
CA ALA A 157 -6.85 6.07 -8.16
C ALA A 157 -7.32 6.09 -6.70
N THR A 158 -8.57 5.68 -6.42
CA THR A 158 -9.11 5.54 -5.06
C THR A 158 -8.31 4.53 -4.23
N ARG A 159 -7.96 3.38 -4.82
CA ARG A 159 -7.17 2.36 -4.13
C ARG A 159 -5.74 2.82 -3.88
N ILE A 160 -5.12 3.46 -4.88
CA ILE A 160 -3.78 4.05 -4.75
C ILE A 160 -3.77 5.10 -3.64
N ASN A 161 -4.72 6.04 -3.63
CA ASN A 161 -4.84 7.05 -2.59
C ASN A 161 -5.01 6.42 -1.19
N SER A 162 -5.77 5.33 -1.09
CA SER A 162 -5.93 4.61 0.18
C SER A 162 -4.63 3.97 0.69
N ILE A 163 -3.80 3.43 -0.21
CA ILE A 163 -2.49 2.87 0.13
C ILE A 163 -1.53 3.99 0.56
N MET A 164 -1.50 5.09 -0.21
CA MET A 164 -0.67 6.24 0.09
C MET A 164 -1.05 6.92 1.41
N MET A 165 -2.34 6.99 1.73
CA MET A 165 -2.83 7.52 3.01
C MET A 165 -2.30 6.68 4.18
N THR A 166 -2.34 5.35 4.08
CA THR A 166 -1.81 4.48 5.13
C THR A 166 -0.30 4.67 5.29
N LEU A 167 0.45 4.79 4.17
CA LEU A 167 1.88 5.08 4.21
C LEU A 167 2.16 6.44 4.88
N HIS A 168 1.39 7.46 4.52
CA HIS A 168 1.51 8.81 5.11
C HIS A 168 1.30 8.78 6.62
N MET A 169 0.25 8.12 7.10
CA MET A 169 -0.04 7.99 8.55
C MET A 169 1.11 7.35 9.33
N ILE A 170 1.75 6.32 8.74
CA ILE A 170 2.90 5.64 9.37
C ILE A 170 4.12 6.56 9.41
N LEU A 171 4.44 7.19 8.26
CA LEU A 171 5.61 8.07 8.16
C LEU A 171 5.44 9.35 8.98
N GLU A 172 4.24 9.88 9.08
CA GLU A 172 3.92 11.04 9.93
C GLU A 172 4.16 10.71 11.41
N GLU A 173 3.65 9.59 11.89
CA GLU A 173 3.87 9.16 13.27
C GLU A 173 5.36 8.86 13.54
N ALA A 174 6.02 8.17 12.59
CA ALA A 174 7.45 7.88 12.68
C ALA A 174 8.30 9.16 12.74
N SER A 175 7.98 10.15 11.89
CA SER A 175 8.72 11.41 11.85
C SER A 175 8.62 12.20 13.15
N LYS A 176 7.46 12.17 13.82
CA LYS A 176 7.26 12.79 15.15
C LYS A 176 8.04 12.08 16.24
N ARG A 177 8.09 10.73 16.23
CA ARG A 177 8.79 9.93 17.26
C ARG A 177 10.30 10.02 17.13
N TYR A 178 10.80 9.93 15.89
CA TYR A 178 12.24 9.84 15.60
C TYR A 178 12.84 11.15 15.07
N LYS A 179 12.06 12.24 15.00
CA LYS A 179 12.49 13.61 14.68
C LYS A 179 13.23 13.72 13.33
N PHE A 180 12.68 13.11 12.28
CA PHE A 180 13.14 13.29 10.91
C PHE A 180 12.07 13.99 10.05
N GLU A 181 12.47 14.53 8.91
CA GLU A 181 11.56 15.17 7.96
C GLU A 181 10.64 14.11 7.30
N ASN A 182 9.32 14.32 7.32
CA ASN A 182 8.37 13.38 6.76
C ASN A 182 8.46 13.34 5.22
N PRO A 183 8.93 12.24 4.60
CA PRO A 183 9.13 12.17 3.16
C PRO A 183 7.83 12.13 2.35
N SER A 184 6.69 11.95 3.00
CA SER A 184 5.37 11.93 2.36
C SER A 184 4.61 13.25 2.49
N GLU A 185 5.21 14.27 3.13
CA GLU A 185 4.60 15.58 3.27
C GLU A 185 4.33 16.23 1.91
N ASP A 186 3.21 16.95 1.77
CA ASP A 186 2.77 17.63 0.55
C ASP A 186 2.60 16.73 -0.70
N ILE A 187 2.53 15.42 -0.55
CA ILE A 187 2.20 14.53 -1.67
C ILE A 187 0.69 14.53 -1.87
N LYS A 188 0.23 15.27 -2.88
CA LYS A 188 -1.20 15.37 -3.22
C LYS A 188 -1.77 14.03 -3.68
N ASN A 189 -3.02 13.77 -3.29
CA ASN A 189 -3.79 12.62 -3.77
C ASN A 189 -4.01 12.69 -5.29
N LEU A 190 -4.13 11.53 -5.93
CA LEU A 190 -4.55 11.43 -7.31
C LEU A 190 -5.98 11.94 -7.45
N LYS A 191 -6.24 12.70 -8.51
CA LYS A 191 -7.60 13.17 -8.84
C LYS A 191 -8.50 11.98 -9.13
N LEU A 192 -9.70 12.00 -8.55
CA LEU A 192 -10.72 11.01 -8.81
C LEU A 192 -11.64 11.52 -9.92
N SER A 193 -11.92 10.67 -10.91
CA SER A 193 -12.97 10.96 -11.87
C SER A 193 -14.32 10.93 -11.16
N LYS A 194 -15.12 11.96 -11.31
CA LYS A 194 -16.52 11.93 -10.88
C LYS A 194 -17.26 10.92 -11.76
N ARG A 195 -17.83 9.91 -11.14
CA ARG A 195 -18.78 9.02 -11.83
C ARG A 195 -20.15 9.68 -11.75
N GLU A 196 -20.80 9.77 -12.88
CA GLU A 196 -22.23 10.12 -12.91
C GLU A 196 -23.00 8.99 -12.27
N ILE A 197 -23.79 9.31 -11.28
CA ILE A 197 -24.66 8.35 -10.59
C ILE A 197 -26.01 8.42 -11.29
N MET A 198 -26.38 7.36 -11.98
CA MET A 198 -27.71 7.20 -12.58
C MET A 198 -28.54 6.30 -11.66
N PRO A 199 -29.44 6.88 -10.85
CA PRO A 199 -30.33 6.07 -10.00
C PRO A 199 -31.33 5.30 -10.87
N PHE A 200 -31.74 4.14 -10.40
CA PHE A 200 -32.79 3.37 -11.06
C PHE A 200 -34.12 4.14 -11.07
N SER A 201 -34.80 4.13 -12.19
CA SER A 201 -36.20 4.52 -12.27
C SER A 201 -37.09 3.52 -11.54
N LEU A 202 -38.31 3.93 -11.17
CA LEU A 202 -39.23 3.02 -10.49
C LEU A 202 -39.56 1.77 -11.33
N SER A 203 -39.67 1.92 -12.65
CA SER A 203 -39.88 0.80 -13.57
C SER A 203 -38.71 -0.19 -13.57
N GLU A 204 -37.48 0.29 -13.52
CA GLU A 204 -36.29 -0.55 -13.43
C GLU A 204 -36.20 -1.26 -12.07
N VAL A 205 -36.60 -0.60 -10.98
CA VAL A 205 -36.69 -1.22 -9.65
C VAL A 205 -37.68 -2.39 -9.69
N TRP A 206 -38.89 -2.20 -10.24
CA TRP A 206 -39.87 -3.28 -10.35
C TRP A 206 -39.40 -4.40 -11.28
N LEU A 207 -38.76 -4.06 -12.39
CA LEU A 207 -38.18 -5.06 -13.29
C LEU A 207 -37.13 -5.90 -12.54
N PHE A 208 -36.27 -5.27 -11.75
CA PHE A 208 -35.27 -5.96 -10.93
C PHE A 208 -35.94 -6.90 -9.91
N ILE A 209 -36.88 -6.40 -9.10
CA ILE A 209 -37.58 -7.16 -8.06
C ILE A 209 -38.32 -8.38 -8.65
N ASN A 210 -38.91 -8.22 -9.82
CA ASN A 210 -39.65 -9.31 -10.46
C ASN A 210 -38.76 -10.41 -11.08
N ASN A 211 -37.49 -10.08 -11.35
CA ASN A 211 -36.54 -11.01 -11.94
C ASN A 211 -35.48 -11.54 -10.98
N VAL A 212 -35.39 -10.99 -9.76
CA VAL A 212 -34.48 -11.51 -8.74
C VAL A 212 -34.98 -12.87 -8.22
N ARG A 213 -34.06 -13.69 -7.73
CA ARG A 213 -34.38 -14.96 -7.09
C ARG A 213 -35.45 -14.79 -5.98
N GLU A 214 -36.42 -15.68 -5.87
CA GLU A 214 -37.63 -15.54 -5.07
C GLU A 214 -37.33 -15.22 -3.58
N ASP A 215 -36.34 -15.92 -3.00
CA ASP A 215 -35.93 -15.72 -1.61
C ASP A 215 -35.30 -14.36 -1.32
N TYR A 216 -34.89 -13.60 -2.34
CA TYR A 216 -34.36 -12.25 -2.22
C TYR A 216 -35.37 -11.15 -2.58
N LYS A 217 -36.55 -11.47 -3.04
CA LYS A 217 -37.55 -10.45 -3.42
C LYS A 217 -37.87 -9.51 -2.27
N ASN A 218 -38.24 -10.04 -1.11
CA ASN A 218 -38.56 -9.23 0.05
C ASN A 218 -37.37 -8.38 0.51
N TYR A 219 -36.17 -8.96 0.51
CA TYR A 219 -34.95 -8.23 0.86
C TYR A 219 -34.74 -7.01 0.00
N TYR A 220 -34.80 -7.15 -1.34
CA TYR A 220 -34.58 -6.02 -2.24
C TYR A 220 -35.76 -5.06 -2.26
N THR A 221 -36.97 -5.55 -2.07
CA THR A 221 -38.17 -4.68 -1.93
C THR A 221 -37.99 -3.74 -0.73
N VAL A 222 -37.72 -4.28 0.44
CA VAL A 222 -37.45 -3.45 1.63
C VAL A 222 -36.29 -2.49 1.37
N ARG A 223 -35.19 -2.97 0.78
CA ARG A 223 -34.01 -2.15 0.55
C ARG A 223 -34.26 -0.98 -0.39
N PHE A 224 -34.96 -1.18 -1.51
CA PHE A 224 -35.27 -0.10 -2.46
C PHE A 224 -36.22 0.94 -1.89
N PHE A 225 -37.26 0.52 -1.15
CA PHE A 225 -38.27 1.42 -0.66
C PHE A 225 -37.94 2.08 0.67
N THR A 226 -36.98 1.55 1.44
CA THR A 226 -36.53 2.17 2.70
C THR A 226 -35.22 2.94 2.58
N GLY A 227 -34.44 2.73 1.53
CA GLY A 227 -33.11 3.31 1.39
C GLY A 227 -32.08 2.81 2.43
N MET A 228 -32.33 1.70 3.08
CA MET A 228 -31.40 1.10 4.05
C MET A 228 -30.11 0.69 3.38
N ARG A 229 -28.98 0.89 4.09
CA ARG A 229 -27.68 0.38 3.65
C ARG A 229 -27.65 -1.15 3.73
N THR A 230 -26.81 -1.79 2.92
CA THR A 230 -26.65 -3.26 2.94
C THR A 230 -26.47 -3.80 4.36
N SER A 231 -25.52 -3.24 5.11
CA SER A 231 -25.26 -3.71 6.49
C SER A 231 -26.40 -3.46 7.46
N GLU A 232 -27.24 -2.44 7.23
CA GLU A 232 -28.41 -2.14 8.07
C GLU A 232 -29.52 -3.17 7.82
N ILE A 233 -29.81 -3.50 6.56
CA ILE A 233 -30.84 -4.50 6.25
C ILE A 233 -30.37 -5.92 6.59
N ASP A 234 -29.08 -6.23 6.43
CA ASP A 234 -28.51 -7.51 6.84
C ASP A 234 -28.57 -7.72 8.37
N GLY A 235 -28.56 -6.61 9.13
CA GLY A 235 -28.67 -6.60 10.57
C GLY A 235 -30.08 -6.41 11.14
N LEU A 236 -31.10 -6.30 10.27
CA LEU A 236 -32.48 -6.08 10.68
C LEU A 236 -33.08 -7.35 11.32
N LEU A 237 -33.70 -7.20 12.46
CA LEU A 237 -34.39 -8.29 13.18
C LEU A 237 -35.89 -8.01 13.23
N TRP A 238 -36.70 -9.06 13.41
CA TRP A 238 -38.14 -8.94 13.51
C TRP A 238 -38.59 -8.02 14.66
N GLN A 239 -37.85 -7.95 15.75
CA GLN A 239 -38.12 -7.04 16.88
C GLN A 239 -37.94 -5.56 16.54
N ASP A 240 -37.27 -5.25 15.40
CA ASP A 240 -37.06 -3.88 14.93
C ASP A 240 -38.23 -3.40 14.05
N ILE A 241 -39.25 -4.23 13.84
CA ILE A 241 -40.40 -3.92 12.97
C ILE A 241 -41.63 -3.72 13.88
N ASP A 242 -42.12 -2.49 13.97
CA ASP A 242 -43.35 -2.14 14.65
C ASP A 242 -44.51 -2.05 13.63
N PHE A 243 -45.28 -3.16 13.55
CA PHE A 243 -46.42 -3.23 12.64
C PHE A 243 -47.60 -2.34 13.07
N ASN A 244 -47.69 -2.02 14.36
CA ASN A 244 -48.76 -1.15 14.87
C ASN A 244 -48.51 0.31 14.50
N ARG A 245 -47.26 0.77 14.67
CA ARG A 245 -46.83 2.11 14.28
C ARG A 245 -46.44 2.20 12.80
N LYS A 246 -46.32 1.08 12.14
CA LYS A 246 -45.81 0.97 10.75
C LYS A 246 -44.43 1.61 10.59
N GLU A 247 -43.53 1.21 11.49
CA GLU A 247 -42.15 1.74 11.53
C GLU A 247 -41.13 0.63 11.52
N ILE A 248 -39.99 0.87 10.90
CA ILE A 248 -38.79 0.03 10.93
C ILE A 248 -37.72 0.79 11.71
N HIS A 249 -37.23 0.20 12.79
CA HIS A 249 -36.22 0.80 13.66
C HIS A 249 -34.84 0.38 13.22
N VAL A 250 -34.05 1.26 12.59
CA VAL A 250 -32.66 0.97 12.23
C VAL A 250 -31.77 1.20 13.46
N ARG A 251 -31.42 0.12 14.15
CA ARG A 251 -30.67 0.18 15.42
C ARG A 251 -29.31 -0.52 15.35
N ARG A 252 -29.10 -1.36 14.32
CA ARG A 252 -27.90 -2.19 14.19
C ARG A 252 -27.50 -2.41 12.76
N ALA A 253 -26.29 -2.93 12.56
CA ALA A 253 -25.76 -3.29 11.26
C ALA A 253 -24.96 -4.59 11.37
N LEU A 254 -25.07 -5.47 10.38
CA LEU A 254 -24.25 -6.68 10.25
C LEU A 254 -23.05 -6.37 9.36
N VAL A 255 -21.83 -6.51 9.90
CA VAL A 255 -20.57 -6.27 9.17
C VAL A 255 -19.63 -7.42 9.45
N GLU A 256 -19.14 -8.09 8.41
CA GLU A 256 -18.21 -9.24 8.50
C GLU A 256 -18.72 -10.35 9.46
N GLY A 257 -20.04 -10.57 9.48
CA GLY A 257 -20.67 -11.58 10.34
C GLY A 257 -20.91 -11.15 11.80
N GLU A 258 -20.51 -9.94 12.16
CA GLU A 258 -20.72 -9.39 13.50
C GLU A 258 -21.84 -8.36 13.51
N LEU A 259 -22.80 -8.53 14.44
CA LEU A 259 -23.88 -7.59 14.67
C LEU A 259 -23.39 -6.48 15.62
N GLY A 260 -23.43 -5.24 15.15
CA GLY A 260 -22.95 -4.09 15.91
C GLY A 260 -23.80 -2.83 15.68
N GLU A 261 -23.37 -1.74 16.27
CA GLU A 261 -24.01 -0.44 16.07
C GLU A 261 -23.83 0.07 14.63
N PRO A 262 -24.77 0.87 14.11
CA PRO A 262 -24.63 1.54 12.82
C PRO A 262 -23.37 2.41 12.74
N LYS A 263 -22.97 2.77 11.52
CA LYS A 263 -21.71 3.46 11.26
C LYS A 263 -21.58 4.82 11.96
N THR A 264 -22.68 5.54 12.12
CA THR A 264 -22.75 6.85 12.80
C THR A 264 -24.00 6.89 13.68
N LEU A 265 -24.02 7.73 14.72
CA LEU A 265 -25.18 7.94 15.56
C LEU A 265 -26.42 8.36 14.76
N GLU A 266 -26.23 9.21 13.73
CA GLU A 266 -27.27 9.66 12.80
C GLU A 266 -27.84 8.52 11.92
N SER A 267 -27.16 7.37 11.84
CA SER A 267 -27.67 6.19 11.14
C SER A 267 -28.75 5.47 11.92
N THR A 268 -28.85 5.71 13.23
CA THR A 268 -29.94 5.23 14.07
C THR A 268 -31.18 6.09 13.79
N ARG A 269 -32.19 5.50 13.17
CA ARG A 269 -33.38 6.21 12.71
C ARG A 269 -34.57 5.28 12.65
N ASP A 270 -35.77 5.86 12.59
CA ASP A 270 -37.01 5.17 12.33
C ASP A 270 -37.46 5.48 10.89
N ILE A 271 -37.90 4.48 10.18
CA ILE A 271 -38.36 4.56 8.81
C ILE A 271 -39.85 4.21 8.79
N ALA A 272 -40.70 5.12 8.38
CA ALA A 272 -42.12 4.86 8.20
C ALA A 272 -42.32 3.85 7.03
N MET A 273 -43.14 2.84 7.25
CA MET A 273 -43.51 1.88 6.22
C MET A 273 -44.39 2.57 5.17
N SER A 274 -44.11 2.32 3.91
CA SER A 274 -44.92 2.83 2.81
C SER A 274 -46.32 2.19 2.82
N PRO A 275 -47.39 2.92 2.42
CA PRO A 275 -48.71 2.33 2.20
C PRO A 275 -48.74 1.18 1.17
N TRP A 276 -47.69 1.06 0.37
CA TRP A 276 -47.55 0.05 -0.70
C TRP A 276 -47.04 -1.32 -0.20
N GLY A 277 -47.15 -1.61 1.10
CA GLY A 277 -47.01 -2.97 1.62
C GLY A 277 -45.57 -3.43 1.85
N ILE A 278 -44.76 -2.54 2.36
CA ILE A 278 -43.60 -2.99 3.13
C ILE A 278 -43.98 -2.94 4.59
#